data_d5a9b6b49dd2b745779e55fea65e42b2
#
_entry.id   d5a9b6b49dd2b745779e55fea65e42b2
#
_cell.length_a   1.000
_cell.length_b   1.000
_cell.length_c   1.000
_cell.angle_alpha   90.00
_cell.angle_beta   90.00
_cell.angle_gamma   90.00
#
_symmetry.space_group_name_H-M   'P 1'
#
loop_
_entity.id
_entity.type
_entity.pdbx_description
1 polymer ?
#
loop_
_entity_poly.entity_id
_entity_poly.type
_entity_poly.pdbx_seq_one_letter_code
_entity_poly.pdbx_strand_id
1 'polypeptide(L)'
;MLLEVVWYPQAKLFDISGLPAIPISLIMSFFYVVYYVIKKSKNKFSFFPLSIPLIMLALSRFASCFSSLAGFEDEFSRFIGYGFTSCLEVWLIWNIVNSEKDFDFLLKGLTFIFLFAGVYGLIVFATHTNVIFDYKSSLVENGIDAYNAGDIRGYRLTSIFEHPLGAGMNFAIFIITILVAKLKFGFREVSSIIIYVTVVLAVICIFYTKMRAGLFMLILGIPAFWKFKGKQFITLFVGFVVLLFIVFPLISDQIDVFQSLFNKKAQEDVGGSNLEMRLEQLGACVFFLQQSPITGFGEQCLLYLNGIEAYQLRALESVVFEEMVRHGILGLLATFVLMFFTTIHLPLKYHSKELFFVSLSFWVTYILTSIPFFRMHLFYIAYFYIIFQINKRKNIKRNK
;
A
#
# COMPACT_ATOMS: atom_id res chain seq x y z
N MET A 1 -10.70 9.97 -1.57
CA MET A 1 -9.89 9.03 -2.39
C MET A 1 -8.70 9.70 -3.09
N LEU A 2 -8.88 10.61 -4.08
CA LEU A 2 -7.71 11.25 -4.74
C LEU A 2 -6.90 12.14 -3.79
N LEU A 3 -7.55 12.87 -2.90
CA LEU A 3 -6.88 13.69 -1.88
C LEU A 3 -6.11 12.83 -0.88
N GLU A 4 -6.57 11.64 -0.55
CA GLU A 4 -5.90 10.70 0.35
C GLU A 4 -4.57 10.16 -0.21
N VAL A 5 -4.41 10.15 -1.55
CA VAL A 5 -3.13 9.81 -2.17
C VAL A 5 -2.08 10.86 -1.87
N VAL A 6 -2.48 12.14 -1.90
CA VAL A 6 -1.56 13.28 -1.73
C VAL A 6 -1.37 13.64 -0.27
N TRP A 7 -2.44 13.51 0.53
CA TRP A 7 -2.44 13.94 1.92
C TRP A 7 -1.92 12.86 2.86
N TYR A 8 -1.34 13.29 3.98
CA TYR A 8 -0.92 12.40 5.05
C TYR A 8 -2.15 11.94 5.87
N PRO A 9 -2.52 10.64 5.91
CA PRO A 9 -3.75 10.19 6.56
C PRO A 9 -3.82 10.49 8.05
N GLN A 10 -2.67 10.56 8.71
CA GLN A 10 -2.57 10.82 10.15
C GLN A 10 -2.46 12.32 10.48
N ALA A 11 -2.42 13.20 9.45
CA ALA A 11 -2.38 14.63 9.71
C ALA A 11 -3.67 15.07 10.42
N LYS A 12 -3.49 15.75 11.55
CA LYS A 12 -4.57 16.37 12.30
C LYS A 12 -5.05 17.59 11.50
N LEU A 13 -6.34 17.66 11.17
CA LEU A 13 -6.92 18.87 10.57
C LEU A 13 -7.25 19.92 11.61
N PHE A 14 -7.62 19.49 12.80
CA PHE A 14 -8.00 20.35 13.92
C PHE A 14 -7.36 19.80 15.18
N ASP A 15 -6.58 20.64 15.83
CA ASP A 15 -6.06 20.40 17.17
C ASP A 15 -6.94 21.24 18.14
N ILE A 16 -8.01 20.64 18.62
CA ILE A 16 -8.89 21.23 19.62
C ILE A 16 -8.51 20.63 20.97
N SER A 17 -7.99 21.46 21.86
CA SER A 17 -7.64 21.05 23.21
C SER A 17 -8.81 20.32 23.88
N GLY A 18 -8.57 19.08 24.33
CA GLY A 18 -9.57 18.22 24.98
C GLY A 18 -10.36 17.30 24.03
N LEU A 19 -10.11 17.32 22.72
CA LEU A 19 -10.69 16.37 21.78
C LEU A 19 -9.59 15.48 21.18
N PRO A 20 -9.86 14.17 20.94
CA PRO A 20 -8.93 13.33 20.21
C PRO A 20 -8.68 13.91 18.81
N ALA A 21 -7.44 13.84 18.35
CA ALA A 21 -7.08 14.31 17.03
C ALA A 21 -7.93 13.61 15.96
N ILE A 22 -8.68 14.38 15.19
CA ILE A 22 -9.55 13.86 14.14
C ILE A 22 -8.73 13.79 12.83
N PRO A 23 -8.35 12.57 12.37
CA PRO A 23 -7.62 12.43 11.12
C PRO A 23 -8.50 12.80 9.92
N ILE A 24 -7.87 13.27 8.86
CA ILE A 24 -8.55 13.62 7.59
C ILE A 24 -9.35 12.44 7.03
N SER A 25 -8.84 11.23 7.16
CA SER A 25 -9.51 10.01 6.71
C SER A 25 -10.89 9.82 7.35
N LEU A 26 -11.01 10.11 8.65
CA LEU A 26 -12.29 10.02 9.37
C LEU A 26 -13.30 11.05 8.85
N ILE A 27 -12.87 12.29 8.62
CA ILE A 27 -13.73 13.35 8.08
C ILE A 27 -14.19 12.99 6.67
N MET A 28 -13.27 12.53 5.82
CA MET A 28 -13.58 12.10 4.46
C MET A 28 -14.54 10.91 4.47
N SER A 29 -14.34 9.93 5.33
CA SER A 29 -15.23 8.79 5.49
C SER A 29 -16.64 9.23 5.91
N PHE A 30 -16.74 10.21 6.81
CA PHE A 30 -18.02 10.79 7.20
C PHE A 30 -18.74 11.44 6.00
N PHE A 31 -18.06 12.29 5.21
CA PHE A 31 -18.64 12.87 4.00
C PHE A 31 -19.05 11.82 2.98
N TYR A 32 -18.26 10.75 2.81
CA TYR A 32 -18.62 9.64 1.93
C TYR A 32 -19.86 8.88 2.43
N VAL A 33 -20.00 8.66 3.72
CA VAL A 33 -21.21 8.06 4.31
C VAL A 33 -22.43 8.94 4.04
N VAL A 34 -22.34 10.25 4.31
CA VAL A 34 -23.42 11.20 4.05
C VAL A 34 -23.80 11.19 2.55
N TYR A 35 -22.80 11.29 1.67
CA TYR A 35 -23.02 11.21 0.22
C TYR A 35 -23.70 9.90 -0.19
N TYR A 36 -23.23 8.78 0.37
CA TYR A 36 -23.80 7.46 0.10
C TYR A 36 -25.26 7.38 0.55
N VAL A 37 -25.58 7.84 1.74
CA VAL A 37 -26.95 7.86 2.28
C VAL A 37 -27.88 8.71 1.41
N ILE A 38 -27.43 9.90 1.00
CA ILE A 38 -28.21 10.80 0.13
C ILE A 38 -28.44 10.17 -1.26
N LYS A 39 -27.38 9.61 -1.88
CA LYS A 39 -27.45 9.05 -3.24
C LYS A 39 -28.20 7.73 -3.30
N LYS A 40 -28.18 6.94 -2.23
CA LYS A 40 -28.65 5.55 -2.23
C LYS A 40 -30.14 5.37 -2.04
N SER A 41 -30.94 6.41 -1.92
CA SER A 41 -32.41 6.27 -1.75
C SER A 41 -33.08 5.40 -2.84
N LYS A 42 -32.34 4.94 -3.86
CA LYS A 42 -32.85 4.18 -5.02
C LYS A 42 -32.14 2.86 -5.37
N ASN A 43 -31.03 2.48 -4.75
CA ASN A 43 -30.29 1.28 -5.16
C ASN A 43 -30.27 0.17 -4.09
N LYS A 44 -30.61 -1.08 -4.53
CA LYS A 44 -30.52 -2.28 -3.70
C LYS A 44 -29.05 -2.52 -3.28
N PHE A 45 -28.84 -2.99 -2.05
CA PHE A 45 -27.53 -3.44 -1.57
C PHE A 45 -26.91 -4.46 -2.54
N SER A 46 -25.83 -4.09 -3.22
CA SER A 46 -25.03 -5.10 -3.91
C SER A 46 -24.16 -5.83 -2.88
N PHE A 47 -24.07 -7.15 -2.99
CA PHE A 47 -23.21 -7.93 -2.12
C PHE A 47 -21.76 -7.48 -2.26
N PHE A 48 -21.18 -7.02 -1.14
CA PHE A 48 -19.80 -6.60 -1.09
C PHE A 48 -18.88 -7.82 -0.95
N PRO A 49 -17.97 -8.09 -1.92
CA PRO A 49 -17.23 -9.35 -1.99
C PRO A 49 -16.22 -9.55 -0.85
N LEU A 50 -15.84 -8.49 -0.15
CA LEU A 50 -14.87 -8.51 0.96
C LEU A 50 -15.52 -8.31 2.32
N SER A 51 -16.85 -8.43 2.45
CA SER A 51 -17.56 -8.20 3.72
C SER A 51 -17.03 -9.09 4.86
N ILE A 52 -16.88 -10.39 4.61
CA ILE A 52 -16.42 -11.34 5.63
C ILE A 52 -15.01 -11.00 6.12
N PRO A 53 -13.97 -10.91 5.25
CA PRO A 53 -12.62 -10.62 5.72
C PRO A 53 -12.49 -9.25 6.40
N LEU A 54 -13.20 -8.22 5.94
CA LEU A 54 -13.13 -6.91 6.57
C LEU A 54 -13.85 -6.86 7.92
N ILE A 55 -14.96 -7.58 8.09
CA ILE A 55 -15.59 -7.73 9.41
C ILE A 55 -14.66 -8.46 10.36
N MET A 56 -14.00 -9.54 9.91
CA MET A 56 -13.03 -10.26 10.75
C MET A 56 -11.86 -9.34 11.15
N LEU A 57 -11.33 -8.52 10.22
CA LEU A 57 -10.30 -7.53 10.54
C LEU A 57 -10.78 -6.50 11.56
N ALA A 58 -11.96 -5.94 11.39
CA ALA A 58 -12.51 -4.97 12.33
C ALA A 58 -12.73 -5.59 13.72
N LEU A 59 -13.26 -6.81 13.77
CA LEU A 59 -13.48 -7.53 15.03
C LEU A 59 -12.17 -7.89 15.74
N SER A 60 -11.14 -8.32 15.01
CA SER A 60 -9.83 -8.62 15.62
C SER A 60 -9.18 -7.38 16.23
N ARG A 61 -9.23 -6.24 15.55
CA ARG A 61 -8.72 -4.97 16.07
C ARG A 61 -9.54 -4.43 17.24
N PHE A 62 -10.85 -4.58 17.18
CA PHE A 62 -11.70 -4.25 18.34
C PHE A 62 -11.41 -5.14 19.55
N ALA A 63 -11.20 -6.44 19.32
CA ALA A 63 -10.85 -7.36 20.39
C ALA A 63 -9.50 -7.00 21.06
N SER A 64 -8.51 -6.52 20.30
CA SER A 64 -7.23 -6.10 20.87
C SER A 64 -7.30 -4.83 21.72
N CYS A 65 -8.38 -4.04 21.63
CA CYS A 65 -8.58 -2.92 22.54
C CYS A 65 -8.66 -3.36 24.03
N PHE A 66 -9.13 -4.58 24.29
CA PHE A 66 -9.27 -5.10 25.66
C PHE A 66 -7.96 -5.62 26.25
N SER A 67 -6.95 -5.89 25.42
CA SER A 67 -5.62 -6.37 25.84
C SER A 67 -4.51 -5.38 25.59
N SER A 68 -4.85 -4.17 25.15
CA SER A 68 -3.86 -3.15 24.77
C SER A 68 -3.04 -2.66 25.96
N LEU A 69 -1.72 -2.56 25.74
CA LEU A 69 -0.80 -1.96 26.71
C LEU A 69 -0.98 -0.44 26.84
N ALA A 70 -1.57 0.22 25.87
CA ALA A 70 -1.90 1.65 25.92
C ALA A 70 -3.16 1.93 26.76
N GLY A 71 -3.92 0.90 27.13
CA GLY A 71 -5.23 1.03 27.74
C GLY A 71 -6.37 1.04 26.73
N PHE A 72 -7.57 0.71 27.20
CA PHE A 72 -8.75 0.56 26.35
C PHE A 72 -9.13 1.86 25.63
N GLU A 73 -9.12 3.00 26.31
CA GLU A 73 -9.59 4.28 25.75
C GLU A 73 -8.73 4.74 24.57
N ASP A 74 -7.41 4.71 24.76
CA ASP A 74 -6.46 5.12 23.71
C ASP A 74 -6.51 4.18 22.51
N GLU A 75 -6.57 2.88 22.77
CA GLU A 75 -6.64 1.88 21.70
C GLU A 75 -7.99 1.93 20.97
N PHE A 76 -9.09 2.12 21.68
CA PHE A 76 -10.42 2.25 21.07
C PHE A 76 -10.52 3.51 20.21
N SER A 77 -9.95 4.63 20.66
CA SER A 77 -9.86 5.85 19.87
C SER A 77 -9.10 5.60 18.55
N ARG A 78 -8.00 4.86 18.60
CA ARG A 78 -7.24 4.47 17.39
C ARG A 78 -7.99 3.49 16.52
N PHE A 79 -8.68 2.51 17.11
CA PHE A 79 -9.54 1.59 16.37
C PHE A 79 -10.58 2.37 15.55
N ILE A 80 -11.26 3.33 16.14
CA ILE A 80 -12.23 4.16 15.42
C ILE A 80 -11.53 5.03 14.35
N GLY A 81 -10.42 5.68 14.70
CA GLY A 81 -9.71 6.58 13.80
C GLY A 81 -9.05 5.89 12.60
N TYR A 82 -8.57 4.68 12.78
CA TYR A 82 -7.79 3.97 11.74
C TYR A 82 -8.31 2.57 11.42
N GLY A 83 -8.53 1.72 12.40
CA GLY A 83 -8.89 0.32 12.19
C GLY A 83 -10.25 0.16 11.52
N PHE A 84 -11.27 0.75 12.10
CA PHE A 84 -12.63 0.73 11.56
C PHE A 84 -12.75 1.59 10.29
N THR A 85 -12.14 2.78 10.31
CA THR A 85 -12.18 3.71 9.16
C THR A 85 -11.57 3.09 7.92
N SER A 86 -10.45 2.37 8.02
CA SER A 86 -9.84 1.66 6.89
C SER A 86 -10.78 0.61 6.29
N CYS A 87 -11.49 -0.16 7.10
CA CYS A 87 -12.49 -1.12 6.63
C CYS A 87 -13.69 -0.42 5.98
N LEU A 88 -14.14 0.68 6.57
CA LEU A 88 -15.25 1.49 6.06
C LEU A 88 -14.90 2.12 4.70
N GLU A 89 -13.69 2.65 4.52
CA GLU A 89 -13.22 3.21 3.25
C GLU A 89 -13.26 2.17 2.12
N VAL A 90 -12.81 0.95 2.34
CA VAL A 90 -12.88 -0.11 1.34
C VAL A 90 -14.33 -0.42 0.93
N TRP A 91 -15.23 -0.49 1.91
CA TRP A 91 -16.66 -0.67 1.66
C TRP A 91 -17.27 0.52 0.90
N LEU A 92 -16.87 1.74 1.24
CA LEU A 92 -17.32 2.97 0.55
C LEU A 92 -16.81 3.02 -0.89
N ILE A 93 -15.53 2.66 -1.15
CA ILE A 93 -14.99 2.59 -2.52
C ILE A 93 -15.89 1.68 -3.37
N TRP A 94 -16.23 0.49 -2.88
CA TRP A 94 -17.09 -0.45 -3.61
C TRP A 94 -18.48 0.10 -3.91
N ASN A 95 -19.08 0.81 -2.95
CA ASN A 95 -20.46 1.27 -3.09
C ASN A 95 -20.60 2.60 -3.85
N ILE A 96 -19.61 3.47 -3.80
CA ILE A 96 -19.64 4.78 -4.43
C ILE A 96 -19.08 4.71 -5.86
N VAL A 97 -17.99 3.99 -6.06
CA VAL A 97 -17.34 3.85 -7.37
C VAL A 97 -17.95 2.66 -8.09
N ASN A 98 -19.12 2.87 -8.69
CA ASN A 98 -19.92 1.79 -9.27
C ASN A 98 -20.26 2.00 -10.76
N SER A 99 -19.75 3.04 -11.39
CA SER A 99 -19.91 3.32 -12.81
C SER A 99 -18.59 3.43 -13.54
N GLU A 100 -18.61 3.26 -14.86
CA GLU A 100 -17.42 3.47 -15.70
C GLU A 100 -16.89 4.89 -15.58
N LYS A 101 -17.78 5.89 -15.53
CA LYS A 101 -17.43 7.31 -15.37
C LYS A 101 -16.69 7.57 -14.05
N ASP A 102 -17.10 6.89 -12.97
CA ASP A 102 -16.44 7.04 -11.67
C ASP A 102 -15.01 6.47 -11.71
N PHE A 103 -14.83 5.26 -12.30
CA PHE A 103 -13.50 4.67 -12.45
C PHE A 103 -12.63 5.47 -13.42
N ASP A 104 -13.18 5.94 -14.53
CA ASP A 104 -12.46 6.77 -15.50
C ASP A 104 -11.99 8.09 -14.86
N PHE A 105 -12.85 8.72 -14.05
CA PHE A 105 -12.47 9.90 -13.28
C PHE A 105 -11.33 9.62 -12.30
N LEU A 106 -11.41 8.50 -11.55
CA LEU A 106 -10.36 8.10 -10.61
C LEU A 106 -9.04 7.80 -11.31
N LEU A 107 -9.07 7.00 -12.38
CA LEU A 107 -7.85 6.62 -13.12
C LEU A 107 -7.21 7.83 -13.79
N LYS A 108 -8.03 8.75 -14.32
CA LYS A 108 -7.56 10.02 -14.86
C LYS A 108 -6.88 10.85 -13.78
N GLY A 109 -7.56 11.04 -12.63
CA GLY A 109 -7.02 11.78 -11.50
C GLY A 109 -5.71 11.18 -10.97
N LEU A 110 -5.67 9.85 -10.78
CA LEU A 110 -4.46 9.14 -10.38
C LEU A 110 -3.32 9.35 -11.37
N THR A 111 -3.60 9.29 -12.68
CA THR A 111 -2.56 9.51 -13.71
C THR A 111 -1.92 10.89 -13.54
N PHE A 112 -2.70 11.95 -13.34
CA PHE A 112 -2.16 13.30 -13.16
C PHE A 112 -1.47 13.50 -11.81
N ILE A 113 -1.98 12.90 -10.73
CA ILE A 113 -1.31 12.90 -9.42
C ILE A 113 0.05 12.24 -9.52
N PHE A 114 0.14 11.06 -10.14
CA PHE A 114 1.40 10.33 -10.27
C PHE A 114 2.35 10.96 -11.32
N LEU A 115 1.84 11.65 -12.34
CA LEU A 115 2.65 12.50 -13.19
C LEU A 115 3.31 13.62 -12.38
N PHE A 116 2.51 14.34 -11.60
CA PHE A 116 3.02 15.38 -10.71
C PHE A 116 4.02 14.79 -9.70
N ALA A 117 3.66 13.69 -9.02
CA ALA A 117 4.54 13.03 -8.06
C ALA A 117 5.86 12.58 -8.70
N GLY A 118 5.83 12.09 -9.93
CA GLY A 118 7.03 11.70 -10.68
C GLY A 118 7.94 12.89 -10.96
N VAL A 119 7.41 13.96 -11.54
CA VAL A 119 8.17 15.18 -11.83
C VAL A 119 8.71 15.81 -10.55
N TYR A 120 7.84 16.02 -9.57
CA TYR A 120 8.22 16.58 -8.25
C TYR A 120 9.27 15.71 -7.56
N GLY A 121 9.12 14.38 -7.62
CA GLY A 121 10.09 13.44 -7.05
C GLY A 121 11.48 13.61 -7.65
N LEU A 122 11.60 13.79 -8.97
CA LEU A 122 12.90 14.05 -9.61
C LEU A 122 13.50 15.39 -9.19
N ILE A 123 12.68 16.44 -9.04
CA ILE A 123 13.14 17.74 -8.53
C ILE A 123 13.66 17.59 -7.10
N VAL A 124 12.89 16.94 -6.22
CA VAL A 124 13.27 16.65 -4.83
C VAL A 124 14.58 15.85 -4.76
N PHE A 125 14.72 14.84 -5.63
CA PHE A 125 15.94 14.04 -5.68
C PHE A 125 17.16 14.84 -6.13
N ALA A 126 17.00 15.76 -7.09
CA ALA A 126 18.08 16.61 -7.58
C ALA A 126 18.46 17.74 -6.60
N THR A 127 17.48 18.29 -5.87
CA THR A 127 17.69 19.42 -4.96
C THR A 127 17.93 19.02 -3.51
N HIS A 128 17.61 17.77 -3.17
CA HIS A 128 17.58 17.24 -1.80
C HIS A 128 16.68 18.06 -0.84
N THR A 129 15.69 18.78 -1.40
CA THR A 129 14.76 19.62 -0.63
C THR A 129 13.32 19.16 -0.92
N ASN A 130 12.56 18.84 0.10
CA ASN A 130 11.19 18.35 -0.03
C ASN A 130 10.20 19.22 0.76
N VAL A 131 9.75 20.31 0.15
CA VAL A 131 8.81 21.27 0.76
C VAL A 131 7.48 20.63 1.17
N ILE A 132 6.98 19.65 0.38
CA ILE A 132 5.73 18.94 0.71
C ILE A 132 5.94 18.08 1.96
N PHE A 133 7.07 17.41 2.08
CA PHE A 133 7.41 16.61 3.25
C PHE A 133 7.56 17.48 4.49
N ASP A 134 8.28 18.60 4.39
CA ASP A 134 8.49 19.54 5.49
C ASP A 134 7.16 20.10 5.99
N TYR A 135 6.27 20.49 5.05
CA TYR A 135 4.91 20.93 5.39
C TYR A 135 4.12 19.84 6.10
N LYS A 136 4.11 18.61 5.58
CA LYS A 136 3.40 17.49 6.21
C LYS A 136 3.97 17.16 7.60
N SER A 137 5.29 17.21 7.75
CA SER A 137 5.96 16.97 9.03
C SER A 137 5.56 18.02 10.06
N SER A 138 5.39 19.28 9.66
CA SER A 138 4.93 20.33 10.57
C SER A 138 3.49 20.16 11.08
N LEU A 139 2.68 19.33 10.43
CA LEU A 139 1.31 19.02 10.84
C LEU A 139 1.22 17.87 11.87
N VAL A 140 2.34 17.24 12.21
CA VAL A 140 2.42 16.12 13.14
C VAL A 140 3.17 16.54 14.37
N GLU A 141 2.62 16.27 15.57
CA GLU A 141 3.11 16.78 16.86
C GLU A 141 4.59 16.49 17.14
N ASN A 142 5.09 15.31 16.73
CA ASN A 142 6.50 14.92 16.88
C ASN A 142 7.27 14.97 15.55
N GLY A 143 6.70 15.61 14.52
CA GLY A 143 7.25 15.59 13.18
C GLY A 143 7.20 14.21 12.53
N ILE A 144 7.68 14.15 11.29
CA ILE A 144 7.95 12.89 10.60
C ILE A 144 9.46 12.79 10.47
N ASP A 145 10.06 11.69 10.94
CA ASP A 145 11.51 11.50 10.85
C ASP A 145 12.00 11.70 9.41
N ALA A 146 12.94 12.61 9.24
CA ALA A 146 13.59 12.86 7.97
C ALA A 146 14.53 11.68 7.65
N TYR A 147 14.02 10.71 6.91
CA TYR A 147 14.73 9.46 6.55
C TYR A 147 16.06 9.67 5.80
N ASN A 148 16.37 10.90 5.44
CA ASN A 148 17.53 11.21 4.61
C ASN A 148 18.72 11.76 5.39
N ALA A 149 18.56 12.10 6.66
CA ALA A 149 19.64 12.62 7.49
C ALA A 149 20.49 11.44 8.01
N GLY A 150 21.65 11.22 7.38
CA GLY A 150 22.61 10.20 7.83
C GLY A 150 22.34 8.76 7.38
N ASP A 151 21.46 8.55 6.39
CA ASP A 151 21.26 7.23 5.81
C ASP A 151 22.51 6.76 5.03
N ILE A 152 23.04 5.60 5.37
CA ILE A 152 24.20 4.98 4.72
C ILE A 152 23.97 4.83 3.19
N ARG A 153 22.72 4.61 2.77
CA ARG A 153 22.32 4.51 1.36
C ARG A 153 22.25 5.85 0.62
N GLY A 154 22.63 6.95 1.30
CA GLY A 154 22.51 8.30 0.78
C GLY A 154 21.05 8.74 0.61
N TYR A 155 20.84 9.84 -0.13
CA TYR A 155 19.50 10.41 -0.32
C TYR A 155 18.58 9.43 -1.01
N ARG A 156 17.36 9.24 -0.46
CA ARG A 156 16.29 8.38 -0.99
C ARG A 156 15.06 9.20 -1.33
N LEU A 157 14.50 8.95 -2.51
CA LEU A 157 13.33 9.67 -3.00
C LEU A 157 12.08 9.32 -2.19
N THR A 158 11.41 10.33 -1.67
CA THR A 158 10.08 10.24 -1.05
C THR A 158 8.98 10.85 -1.92
N SER A 159 9.31 11.83 -2.77
CA SER A 159 8.36 12.60 -3.58
C SER A 159 7.27 13.25 -2.68
N ILE A 160 6.01 13.08 -3.03
CA ILE A 160 4.85 13.55 -2.24
C ILE A 160 4.52 12.64 -1.05
N PHE A 161 5.21 11.52 -0.90
CA PHE A 161 4.96 10.54 0.17
C PHE A 161 5.88 10.78 1.36
N GLU A 162 5.54 10.20 2.50
CA GLU A 162 6.22 10.43 3.78
C GLU A 162 7.46 9.54 3.96
N HIS A 163 7.52 8.43 3.21
CA HIS A 163 8.56 7.41 3.37
C HIS A 163 9.00 6.83 2.02
N PRO A 164 10.30 6.57 1.78
CA PRO A 164 10.77 6.01 0.51
C PRO A 164 10.13 4.66 0.17
N LEU A 165 9.90 3.79 1.18
CA LEU A 165 9.24 2.50 1.02
C LEU A 165 7.80 2.69 0.52
N GLY A 166 7.03 3.56 1.18
CA GLY A 166 5.68 3.92 0.77
C GLY A 166 5.66 4.52 -0.65
N ALA A 167 6.60 5.40 -0.98
CA ALA A 167 6.73 5.98 -2.32
C ALA A 167 6.93 4.88 -3.38
N GLY A 168 7.91 3.99 -3.19
CA GLY A 168 8.20 2.90 -4.13
C GLY A 168 7.00 2.01 -4.39
N MET A 169 6.26 1.65 -3.34
CA MET A 169 5.09 0.79 -3.49
C MET A 169 3.87 1.50 -4.08
N ASN A 170 3.64 2.77 -3.72
CA ASN A 170 2.58 3.56 -4.32
C ASN A 170 2.82 3.76 -5.83
N PHE A 171 4.05 4.03 -6.25
CA PHE A 171 4.41 4.07 -7.67
C PHE A 171 4.21 2.71 -8.36
N ALA A 172 4.61 1.61 -7.73
CA ALA A 172 4.47 0.27 -8.30
C ALA A 172 3.01 -0.13 -8.49
N ILE A 173 2.14 0.04 -7.49
CA ILE A 173 0.72 -0.29 -7.61
C ILE A 173 0.01 0.63 -8.62
N PHE A 174 0.41 1.91 -8.72
CA PHE A 174 -0.09 2.80 -9.76
C PHE A 174 0.27 2.28 -11.16
N ILE A 175 1.53 1.91 -11.42
CA ILE A 175 1.98 1.36 -12.71
C ILE A 175 1.16 0.13 -13.08
N ILE A 176 1.01 -0.82 -12.16
CA ILE A 176 0.23 -2.04 -12.38
C ILE A 176 -1.22 -1.67 -12.72
N THR A 177 -1.83 -0.78 -11.96
CA THR A 177 -3.22 -0.34 -12.15
C THR A 177 -3.45 0.27 -13.51
N ILE A 178 -2.64 1.26 -13.89
CA ILE A 178 -2.85 2.01 -15.13
C ILE A 178 -2.52 1.17 -16.36
N LEU A 179 -1.52 0.29 -16.27
CA LEU A 179 -1.19 -0.63 -17.37
C LEU A 179 -2.24 -1.72 -17.54
N VAL A 180 -2.80 -2.27 -16.45
CA VAL A 180 -3.95 -3.17 -16.53
C VAL A 180 -5.15 -2.45 -17.16
N ALA A 181 -5.47 -1.23 -16.72
CA ALA A 181 -6.55 -0.44 -17.29
C ALA A 181 -6.34 -0.19 -18.78
N LYS A 182 -5.15 0.25 -19.19
CA LYS A 182 -4.82 0.57 -20.59
C LYS A 182 -4.75 -0.65 -21.48
N LEU A 183 -3.97 -1.67 -21.09
CA LEU A 183 -3.63 -2.78 -21.98
C LEU A 183 -4.68 -3.90 -21.98
N LYS A 184 -5.41 -4.09 -20.87
CA LYS A 184 -6.43 -5.16 -20.76
C LYS A 184 -7.84 -4.65 -20.98
N PHE A 185 -8.14 -3.46 -20.49
CA PHE A 185 -9.51 -2.93 -20.51
C PHE A 185 -9.72 -1.78 -21.49
N GLY A 186 -8.64 -1.22 -22.06
CA GLY A 186 -8.72 -0.23 -23.12
C GLY A 186 -9.06 1.18 -22.65
N PHE A 187 -8.63 1.55 -21.44
CA PHE A 187 -8.77 2.90 -20.88
C PHE A 187 -8.25 3.98 -21.84
N ARG A 188 -9.06 5.02 -22.13
CA ARG A 188 -8.79 6.04 -23.17
C ARG A 188 -8.94 7.48 -22.70
N GLU A 189 -9.40 7.74 -21.47
CA GLU A 189 -9.67 9.07 -20.94
C GLU A 189 -8.39 9.94 -20.77
N VAL A 190 -7.22 9.32 -20.89
CA VAL A 190 -5.92 10.00 -20.90
C VAL A 190 -5.16 9.53 -22.13
N SER A 191 -4.43 10.46 -22.79
CA SER A 191 -3.62 10.11 -23.95
C SER A 191 -2.58 9.05 -23.62
N SER A 192 -2.29 8.15 -24.57
CA SER A 192 -1.31 7.09 -24.36
C SER A 192 0.08 7.63 -24.04
N ILE A 193 0.43 8.79 -24.62
CA ILE A 193 1.72 9.45 -24.37
C ILE A 193 1.84 9.84 -22.90
N ILE A 194 0.82 10.51 -22.34
CA ILE A 194 0.81 10.93 -20.93
C ILE A 194 0.92 9.71 -20.02
N ILE A 195 0.15 8.62 -20.30
CA ILE A 195 0.22 7.39 -19.52
C ILE A 195 1.64 6.82 -19.52
N TYR A 196 2.26 6.65 -20.70
CA TYR A 196 3.58 6.05 -20.77
C TYR A 196 4.68 6.95 -20.19
N VAL A 197 4.60 8.27 -20.39
CA VAL A 197 5.50 9.22 -19.71
C VAL A 197 5.37 9.10 -18.18
N THR A 198 4.15 9.05 -17.66
CA THR A 198 3.92 8.88 -16.22
C THR A 198 4.48 7.56 -15.71
N VAL A 199 4.30 6.46 -16.48
CA VAL A 199 4.84 5.14 -16.12
C VAL A 199 6.37 5.17 -16.09
N VAL A 200 7.02 5.77 -17.08
CA VAL A 200 8.48 5.89 -17.13
C VAL A 200 9.00 6.69 -15.92
N LEU A 201 8.39 7.85 -15.64
CA LEU A 201 8.74 8.66 -14.47
C LEU A 201 8.56 7.88 -13.17
N ALA A 202 7.44 7.14 -13.03
CA ALA A 202 7.18 6.32 -11.86
C ALA A 202 8.21 5.20 -11.69
N VAL A 203 8.64 4.54 -12.78
CA VAL A 203 9.72 3.53 -12.74
C VAL A 203 11.03 4.16 -12.28
N ILE A 204 11.41 5.32 -12.83
CA ILE A 204 12.62 6.05 -12.42
C ILE A 204 12.54 6.41 -10.93
N CYS A 205 11.38 6.89 -10.46
CA CYS A 205 11.16 7.20 -9.05
C CYS A 205 11.31 5.96 -8.15
N ILE A 206 10.81 4.79 -8.57
CA ILE A 206 10.99 3.54 -7.81
C ILE A 206 12.49 3.25 -7.61
N PHE A 207 13.32 3.40 -8.64
CA PHE A 207 14.77 3.22 -8.51
C PHE A 207 15.39 4.20 -7.50
N TYR A 208 15.02 5.48 -7.58
CA TYR A 208 15.55 6.50 -6.66
C TYR A 208 15.05 6.39 -5.22
N THR A 209 13.98 5.62 -4.95
CA THR A 209 13.62 5.28 -3.56
C THR A 209 14.66 4.37 -2.90
N LYS A 210 15.52 3.71 -3.68
CA LYS A 210 16.48 2.69 -3.22
C LYS A 210 15.83 1.57 -2.39
N MET A 211 14.56 1.24 -2.68
CA MET A 211 13.76 0.24 -1.96
C MET A 211 13.45 -0.97 -2.85
N ARG A 212 13.84 -2.14 -2.39
CA ARG A 212 13.61 -3.43 -3.09
C ARG A 212 12.12 -3.76 -3.27
N ALA A 213 11.31 -3.38 -2.29
CA ALA A 213 9.90 -3.77 -2.23
C ALA A 213 9.09 -3.24 -3.43
N GLY A 214 9.28 -1.98 -3.86
CA GLY A 214 8.59 -1.41 -5.01
C GLY A 214 8.94 -2.13 -6.32
N LEU A 215 10.22 -2.45 -6.52
CA LEU A 215 10.68 -3.23 -7.69
C LEU A 215 10.11 -4.64 -7.67
N PHE A 216 10.12 -5.29 -6.50
CA PHE A 216 9.60 -6.64 -6.33
C PHE A 216 8.10 -6.70 -6.62
N MET A 217 7.32 -5.74 -6.09
CA MET A 217 5.90 -5.61 -6.39
C MET A 217 5.65 -5.44 -7.89
N LEU A 218 6.43 -4.58 -8.55
CA LEU A 218 6.30 -4.34 -9.99
C LEU A 218 6.57 -5.61 -10.80
N ILE A 219 7.66 -6.33 -10.50
CA ILE A 219 8.03 -7.59 -11.17
C ILE A 219 6.91 -8.63 -11.04
N LEU A 220 6.41 -8.87 -9.83
CA LEU A 220 5.31 -9.80 -9.58
C LEU A 220 3.99 -9.35 -10.24
N GLY A 221 3.80 -8.04 -10.44
CA GLY A 221 2.60 -7.48 -11.08
C GLY A 221 2.62 -7.53 -12.61
N ILE A 222 3.78 -7.69 -13.26
CA ILE A 222 3.91 -7.72 -14.73
C ILE A 222 2.91 -8.67 -15.39
N PRO A 223 2.70 -9.93 -14.93
CA PRO A 223 1.77 -10.85 -15.58
C PRO A 223 0.31 -10.37 -15.59
N ALA A 224 -0.08 -9.45 -14.70
CA ALA A 224 -1.42 -8.89 -14.67
C ALA A 224 -1.78 -8.14 -15.96
N PHE A 225 -0.87 -7.38 -16.51
CA PHE A 225 -1.10 -6.60 -17.73
C PHE A 225 -0.47 -7.20 -18.99
N TRP A 226 0.32 -8.24 -18.85
CA TRP A 226 1.01 -8.86 -19.97
C TRP A 226 0.07 -9.69 -20.85
N LYS A 227 0.10 -9.43 -22.17
CA LYS A 227 -0.49 -10.29 -23.17
C LYS A 227 0.65 -11.09 -23.84
N PHE A 228 0.83 -12.33 -23.44
CA PHE A 228 1.84 -13.21 -24.02
C PHE A 228 1.56 -13.47 -25.52
N LYS A 229 2.01 -12.59 -26.39
CA LYS A 229 2.18 -12.85 -27.83
C LYS A 229 3.66 -12.67 -28.14
N GLY A 230 4.30 -13.72 -28.67
CA GLY A 230 5.74 -13.88 -28.77
C GLY A 230 6.56 -12.66 -29.26
N LYS A 231 6.10 -11.94 -30.29
CA LYS A 231 6.80 -10.72 -30.77
C LYS A 231 6.80 -9.56 -29.78
N GLN A 232 5.72 -9.35 -29.05
CA GLN A 232 5.64 -8.28 -28.05
C GLN A 232 6.47 -8.60 -26.79
N PHE A 233 6.70 -9.88 -26.50
CA PHE A 233 7.61 -10.32 -25.45
C PHE A 233 9.04 -9.87 -25.78
N ILE A 234 9.50 -10.15 -26.99
CA ILE A 234 10.85 -9.81 -27.43
C ILE A 234 11.07 -8.30 -27.38
N THR A 235 10.11 -7.52 -27.90
CA THR A 235 10.21 -6.05 -27.92
C THR A 235 10.25 -5.44 -26.50
N LEU A 236 9.41 -5.95 -25.60
CA LEU A 236 9.40 -5.48 -24.21
C LEU A 236 10.59 -6.00 -23.40
N PHE A 237 11.02 -7.24 -23.67
CA PHE A 237 12.23 -7.79 -23.07
C PHE A 237 13.46 -7.03 -23.53
N VAL A 238 13.60 -6.76 -24.82
CA VAL A 238 14.68 -5.92 -25.36
C VAL A 238 14.58 -4.51 -24.81
N GLY A 239 13.39 -3.91 -24.77
CA GLY A 239 13.17 -2.60 -24.15
C GLY A 239 13.52 -2.57 -22.66
N PHE A 240 13.19 -3.63 -21.92
CA PHE A 240 13.56 -3.79 -20.52
C PHE A 240 15.08 -3.99 -20.35
N VAL A 241 15.71 -4.77 -21.21
CA VAL A 241 17.16 -4.96 -21.19
C VAL A 241 17.88 -3.66 -21.57
N VAL A 242 17.41 -2.92 -22.57
CA VAL A 242 17.94 -1.59 -22.92
C VAL A 242 17.75 -0.59 -21.77
N LEU A 243 16.57 -0.60 -21.13
CA LEU A 243 16.31 0.22 -19.95
C LEU A 243 17.25 -0.19 -18.80
N LEU A 244 17.47 -1.48 -18.58
CA LEU A 244 18.45 -1.97 -17.60
C LEU A 244 19.86 -1.48 -17.93
N PHE A 245 20.30 -1.50 -19.18
CA PHE A 245 21.62 -0.99 -19.55
C PHE A 245 21.77 0.52 -19.37
N ILE A 246 20.74 1.30 -19.68
CA ILE A 246 20.73 2.76 -19.45
C ILE A 246 20.69 3.09 -17.96
N VAL A 247 20.00 2.28 -17.18
CA VAL A 247 19.81 2.44 -15.73
C VAL A 247 20.88 1.69 -14.93
N PHE A 248 21.68 0.80 -15.57
CA PHE A 248 22.71 -0.03 -14.91
C PHE A 248 23.73 0.79 -14.09
N PRO A 249 24.22 1.96 -14.53
CA PRO A 249 25.07 2.79 -13.68
C PRO A 249 24.35 3.35 -12.45
N LEU A 250 23.00 3.45 -12.52
CA LEU A 250 22.15 3.86 -11.38
C LEU A 250 21.73 2.66 -10.52
N ILE A 251 21.97 1.43 -11.00
CA ILE A 251 21.61 0.16 -10.36
C ILE A 251 22.81 -0.45 -9.62
N SER A 252 24.05 0.00 -9.83
CA SER A 252 25.21 -0.54 -9.11
C SER A 252 24.94 -0.58 -7.60
N ASP A 253 24.52 0.53 -7.03
CA ASP A 253 24.14 0.63 -5.63
C ASP A 253 22.96 -0.29 -5.24
N GLN A 254 22.10 -0.64 -6.20
CA GLN A 254 20.96 -1.55 -5.96
C GLN A 254 21.38 -3.01 -5.99
N ILE A 255 22.41 -3.37 -6.73
CA ILE A 255 22.96 -4.74 -6.72
C ILE A 255 23.52 -5.04 -5.33
N ASP A 256 24.23 -4.08 -4.72
CA ASP A 256 24.75 -4.21 -3.37
C ASP A 256 23.59 -4.31 -2.36
N VAL A 257 22.52 -3.55 -2.56
CA VAL A 257 21.26 -3.64 -1.78
C VAL A 257 20.60 -5.02 -1.93
N PHE A 258 20.65 -5.67 -3.12
CA PHE A 258 20.14 -7.02 -3.28
C PHE A 258 21.10 -8.08 -2.70
N GLN A 259 22.40 -7.90 -2.84
CA GLN A 259 23.39 -8.79 -2.24
C GLN A 259 23.34 -8.78 -0.72
N SER A 260 23.00 -7.65 -0.11
CA SER A 260 22.85 -7.51 1.34
C SER A 260 21.75 -8.39 1.95
N LEU A 261 20.82 -8.96 1.14
CA LEU A 261 19.86 -9.96 1.63
C LEU A 261 20.54 -11.26 2.06
N PHE A 262 21.64 -11.62 1.40
CA PHE A 262 22.30 -12.93 1.55
C PHE A 262 23.72 -12.81 2.10
N ASN A 263 24.28 -11.60 2.17
CA ASN A 263 25.66 -11.38 2.57
C ASN A 263 25.73 -10.33 3.69
N LYS A 264 26.19 -10.74 4.88
CA LYS A 264 26.27 -9.89 6.07
C LYS A 264 27.21 -8.69 5.89
N LYS A 265 28.36 -8.87 5.19
CA LYS A 265 29.28 -7.76 4.91
C LYS A 265 28.64 -6.71 4.01
N ALA A 266 27.97 -7.14 2.94
CA ALA A 266 27.24 -6.22 2.07
C ALA A 266 26.07 -5.52 2.80
N GLN A 267 25.52 -6.14 3.86
CA GLN A 267 24.51 -5.51 4.71
C GLN A 267 25.10 -4.41 5.59
N GLU A 268 26.27 -4.62 6.18
CA GLU A 268 26.96 -3.61 6.99
C GLU A 268 27.30 -2.37 6.16
N ASP A 269 27.69 -2.56 4.89
CA ASP A 269 28.06 -1.49 3.97
C ASP A 269 26.85 -0.68 3.45
N VAL A 270 25.72 -1.34 3.22
CA VAL A 270 24.55 -0.71 2.54
C VAL A 270 23.42 -0.37 3.53
N GLY A 271 23.43 -0.96 4.71
CA GLY A 271 22.30 -0.89 5.66
C GLY A 271 21.03 -1.53 5.11
N GLY A 272 20.31 -2.26 5.90
CA GLY A 272 19.04 -2.88 5.51
C GLY A 272 18.83 -4.20 6.24
N SER A 273 17.62 -4.75 6.14
CA SER A 273 17.29 -6.01 6.77
C SER A 273 17.85 -7.17 5.96
N ASN A 274 18.44 -8.14 6.65
CA ASN A 274 18.84 -9.42 6.10
C ASN A 274 17.92 -10.54 6.62
N LEU A 275 18.16 -11.77 6.18
CA LEU A 275 17.41 -12.94 6.61
C LEU A 275 17.59 -13.22 8.10
N GLU A 276 18.81 -13.03 8.65
CA GLU A 276 19.12 -13.25 10.07
C GLU A 276 18.29 -12.33 10.96
N MET A 277 18.31 -11.02 10.67
CA MET A 277 17.48 -10.04 11.40
C MET A 277 15.98 -10.39 11.36
N ARG A 278 15.47 -10.90 10.23
CA ARG A 278 14.08 -11.32 10.11
C ARG A 278 13.76 -12.56 10.94
N LEU A 279 14.70 -13.49 11.08
CA LEU A 279 14.55 -14.65 11.95
C LEU A 279 14.56 -14.24 13.44
N GLU A 280 15.40 -13.27 13.81
CA GLU A 280 15.39 -12.67 15.13
C GLU A 280 14.06 -11.96 15.42
N GLN A 281 13.56 -11.16 14.46
CA GLN A 281 12.23 -10.54 14.56
C GLN A 281 11.12 -11.59 14.71
N LEU A 282 11.16 -12.67 13.94
CA LEU A 282 10.19 -13.75 14.07
C LEU A 282 10.27 -14.40 15.46
N GLY A 283 11.47 -14.65 15.98
CA GLY A 283 11.66 -15.17 17.35
C GLY A 283 11.05 -14.26 18.40
N ALA A 284 11.29 -12.94 18.30
CA ALA A 284 10.70 -11.95 19.19
C ALA A 284 9.17 -11.90 19.05
N CYS A 285 8.62 -11.96 17.83
CA CYS A 285 7.18 -12.01 17.59
C CYS A 285 6.53 -13.25 18.23
N VAL A 286 7.16 -14.42 18.11
CA VAL A 286 6.68 -15.66 18.73
C VAL A 286 6.71 -15.55 20.25
N PHE A 287 7.78 -14.98 20.82
CA PHE A 287 7.90 -14.75 22.26
C PHE A 287 6.74 -13.89 22.81
N PHE A 288 6.43 -12.76 22.13
CA PHE A 288 5.32 -11.90 22.54
C PHE A 288 3.96 -12.53 22.24
N LEU A 289 3.81 -13.25 21.13
CA LEU A 289 2.58 -13.98 20.84
C LEU A 289 2.21 -15.00 21.94
N GLN A 290 3.21 -15.67 22.56
CA GLN A 290 2.97 -16.59 23.66
C GLN A 290 2.42 -15.89 24.91
N GLN A 291 2.73 -14.61 25.11
CA GLN A 291 2.25 -13.84 26.27
C GLN A 291 0.81 -13.32 26.07
N SER A 292 0.42 -12.95 24.85
CA SER A 292 -0.95 -12.53 24.50
C SER A 292 -1.40 -13.20 23.19
N PRO A 293 -1.72 -14.52 23.23
CA PRO A 293 -1.86 -15.29 21.99
C PRO A 293 -3.12 -14.94 21.17
N ILE A 294 -4.21 -14.56 21.82
CA ILE A 294 -5.50 -14.39 21.13
C ILE A 294 -5.64 -13.01 20.51
N THR A 295 -5.44 -11.96 21.27
CA THR A 295 -5.76 -10.56 20.92
C THR A 295 -4.53 -9.68 20.75
N GLY A 296 -3.33 -10.17 21.06
CA GLY A 296 -2.10 -9.37 21.02
C GLY A 296 -2.07 -8.27 22.08
N PHE A 297 -1.28 -7.22 21.81
CA PHE A 297 -0.98 -6.15 22.77
C PHE A 297 -1.51 -4.77 22.33
N GLY A 298 -2.28 -4.69 21.24
CA GLY A 298 -2.80 -3.45 20.67
C GLY A 298 -1.83 -2.78 19.66
N GLU A 299 -2.35 -1.82 18.94
CA GLU A 299 -1.64 -1.14 17.84
C GLU A 299 -0.38 -0.37 18.30
N GLN A 300 -0.44 0.19 19.53
CA GLN A 300 0.67 0.96 20.09
C GLN A 300 1.67 0.13 20.90
N CYS A 301 1.55 -1.17 20.91
CA CYS A 301 2.34 -2.04 21.81
C CYS A 301 3.86 -1.78 21.75
N LEU A 302 4.39 -1.43 20.58
CA LEU A 302 5.83 -1.18 20.40
C LEU A 302 6.37 -0.01 21.24
N LEU A 303 5.49 0.89 21.71
CA LEU A 303 5.87 2.01 22.60
C LEU A 303 6.00 1.57 24.06
N TYR A 304 5.37 0.47 24.44
CA TYR A 304 5.26 0.00 25.81
C TYR A 304 6.05 -1.28 26.07
N LEU A 305 6.36 -2.05 25.02
CA LEU A 305 7.16 -3.26 25.14
C LEU A 305 8.64 -2.91 25.45
N ASN A 306 9.19 -3.60 26.45
CA ASN A 306 10.56 -3.41 26.91
C ASN A 306 11.31 -4.74 26.92
N GLY A 307 12.65 -4.66 26.92
CA GLY A 307 13.53 -5.83 26.94
C GLY A 307 14.28 -6.02 25.62
N ILE A 308 15.13 -7.05 25.59
CA ILE A 308 15.98 -7.34 24.43
C ILE A 308 15.12 -7.74 23.22
N GLU A 309 14.09 -8.56 23.45
CA GLU A 309 13.14 -9.01 22.42
C GLU A 309 12.34 -7.83 21.85
N ALA A 310 11.95 -6.87 22.68
CA ALA A 310 11.24 -5.68 22.25
C ALA A 310 12.10 -4.78 21.35
N TYR A 311 13.41 -4.77 21.55
CA TYR A 311 14.32 -4.03 20.67
C TYR A 311 14.27 -4.53 19.23
N GLN A 312 14.17 -5.86 19.04
CA GLN A 312 14.06 -6.47 17.72
C GLN A 312 12.75 -6.09 16.98
N LEU A 313 11.71 -5.68 17.72
CA LEU A 313 10.42 -5.27 17.16
C LEU A 313 10.37 -3.82 16.69
N ARG A 314 11.36 -2.99 17.01
CA ARG A 314 11.34 -1.54 16.68
C ARG A 314 11.26 -1.23 15.20
N ALA A 315 11.71 -2.16 14.35
CA ALA A 315 11.68 -2.04 12.90
C ALA A 315 11.04 -3.28 12.27
N LEU A 316 9.81 -3.64 12.69
CA LEU A 316 9.10 -4.77 12.10
C LEU A 316 8.92 -4.59 10.60
N GLU A 317 9.38 -5.57 9.84
CA GLU A 317 9.37 -5.54 8.38
C GLU A 317 8.45 -6.60 7.77
N SER A 318 7.32 -6.88 8.40
CA SER A 318 6.33 -7.80 7.86
C SER A 318 4.96 -7.52 8.47
N VAL A 319 3.93 -7.44 7.64
CA VAL A 319 2.55 -7.36 8.13
C VAL A 319 2.17 -8.55 9.00
N VAL A 320 2.72 -9.74 8.71
CA VAL A 320 2.48 -10.94 9.51
C VAL A 320 3.05 -10.77 10.92
N PHE A 321 4.27 -10.23 11.04
CA PHE A 321 4.90 -9.98 12.33
C PHE A 321 4.15 -8.90 13.12
N GLU A 322 3.73 -7.83 12.45
CA GLU A 322 2.90 -6.79 13.07
C GLU A 322 1.59 -7.36 13.61
N GLU A 323 0.87 -8.13 12.80
CA GLU A 323 -0.40 -8.72 13.23
C GLU A 323 -0.22 -9.73 14.38
N MET A 324 0.89 -10.49 14.39
CA MET A 324 1.21 -11.40 15.52
C MET A 324 1.29 -10.66 16.84
N VAL A 325 2.02 -9.56 16.88
CA VAL A 325 2.28 -8.82 18.13
C VAL A 325 1.11 -7.92 18.49
N ARG A 326 0.54 -7.21 17.52
CA ARG A 326 -0.51 -6.21 17.75
C ARG A 326 -1.88 -6.84 18.00
N HIS A 327 -2.25 -7.87 17.22
CA HIS A 327 -3.60 -8.42 17.21
C HIS A 327 -3.68 -9.93 17.43
N GLY A 328 -2.54 -10.58 17.73
CA GLY A 328 -2.47 -12.00 18.04
C GLY A 328 -2.96 -12.93 16.92
N ILE A 329 -3.43 -14.11 17.30
CA ILE A 329 -3.95 -15.10 16.34
C ILE A 329 -5.21 -14.58 15.63
N LEU A 330 -6.05 -13.78 16.29
CA LEU A 330 -7.26 -13.23 15.65
C LEU A 330 -6.89 -12.28 14.49
N GLY A 331 -5.89 -11.40 14.68
CA GLY A 331 -5.39 -10.53 13.63
C GLY A 331 -4.75 -11.31 12.49
N LEU A 332 -3.90 -12.29 12.80
CA LEU A 332 -3.30 -13.18 11.82
C LEU A 332 -4.35 -13.89 10.95
N LEU A 333 -5.34 -14.53 11.57
CA LEU A 333 -6.39 -15.24 10.85
C LEU A 333 -7.20 -14.28 9.96
N ALA A 334 -7.58 -13.11 10.50
CA ALA A 334 -8.33 -12.12 9.73
C ALA A 334 -7.55 -11.65 8.49
N THR A 335 -6.26 -11.37 8.66
CA THR A 335 -5.36 -10.95 7.59
C THR A 335 -5.14 -12.06 6.55
N PHE A 336 -4.92 -13.31 6.97
CA PHE A 336 -4.82 -14.44 6.05
C PHE A 336 -6.13 -14.72 5.30
N VAL A 337 -7.28 -14.55 5.95
CA VAL A 337 -8.59 -14.66 5.26
C VAL A 337 -8.71 -13.57 4.20
N LEU A 338 -8.32 -12.33 4.49
CA LEU A 338 -8.33 -11.26 3.49
C LEU A 338 -7.37 -11.54 2.31
N MET A 339 -6.17 -12.02 2.61
CA MET A 339 -5.19 -12.44 1.59
C MET A 339 -5.76 -13.58 0.74
N PHE A 340 -6.35 -14.60 1.35
CA PHE A 340 -6.97 -15.72 0.64
C PHE A 340 -8.13 -15.26 -0.26
N PHE A 341 -9.02 -14.42 0.26
CA PHE A 341 -10.14 -13.92 -0.52
C PHE A 341 -9.69 -13.12 -1.74
N THR A 342 -8.73 -12.22 -1.57
CA THR A 342 -8.26 -11.37 -2.66
C THR A 342 -7.33 -12.10 -3.63
N THR A 343 -6.51 -13.06 -3.17
CA THR A 343 -5.52 -13.73 -4.03
C THR A 343 -6.05 -15.01 -4.65
N ILE A 344 -6.95 -15.72 -3.99
CA ILE A 344 -7.42 -17.04 -4.45
C ILE A 344 -8.92 -17.05 -4.74
N HIS A 345 -9.75 -16.77 -3.74
CA HIS A 345 -11.21 -16.94 -3.87
C HIS A 345 -11.81 -16.08 -4.99
N LEU A 346 -11.60 -14.77 -4.96
CA LEU A 346 -12.17 -13.87 -5.96
C LEU A 346 -11.55 -14.04 -7.36
N PRO A 347 -10.22 -14.19 -7.54
CA PRO A 347 -9.65 -14.54 -8.84
C PRO A 347 -10.25 -15.80 -9.46
N LEU A 348 -10.46 -16.87 -8.68
CA LEU A 348 -11.13 -18.07 -9.15
C LEU A 348 -12.59 -17.82 -9.50
N LYS A 349 -13.36 -17.13 -8.66
CA LYS A 349 -14.76 -16.76 -8.89
C LYS A 349 -14.94 -15.92 -10.17
N TYR A 350 -14.04 -15.02 -10.45
CA TYR A 350 -14.09 -14.13 -11.63
C TYR A 350 -13.34 -14.71 -12.84
N HIS A 351 -12.62 -15.82 -12.70
CA HIS A 351 -11.72 -16.40 -13.71
C HIS A 351 -10.73 -15.36 -14.26
N SER A 352 -10.04 -14.64 -13.36
CA SER A 352 -9.19 -13.53 -13.73
C SER A 352 -7.78 -13.67 -13.17
N LYS A 353 -6.84 -13.84 -14.08
CA LYS A 353 -5.42 -13.78 -13.76
C LYS A 353 -4.98 -12.38 -13.36
N GLU A 354 -5.64 -11.34 -13.88
CA GLU A 354 -5.35 -9.95 -13.53
C GLU A 354 -5.56 -9.71 -12.03
N LEU A 355 -6.71 -10.18 -11.49
CA LEU A 355 -6.98 -10.11 -10.04
C LEU A 355 -5.94 -10.89 -9.24
N PHE A 356 -5.59 -12.10 -9.71
CA PHE A 356 -4.61 -12.94 -9.03
C PHE A 356 -3.25 -12.25 -8.92
N PHE A 357 -2.69 -11.77 -10.04
CA PHE A 357 -1.34 -11.18 -10.04
C PHE A 357 -1.28 -9.80 -9.38
N VAL A 358 -2.32 -8.99 -9.48
CA VAL A 358 -2.41 -7.72 -8.73
C VAL A 358 -2.41 -8.00 -7.22
N SER A 359 -3.20 -8.97 -6.78
CA SER A 359 -3.26 -9.33 -5.36
C SER A 359 -1.98 -10.01 -4.87
N LEU A 360 -1.43 -10.94 -5.67
CA LEU A 360 -0.19 -11.64 -5.35
C LEU A 360 0.97 -10.64 -5.20
N SER A 361 1.14 -9.72 -6.16
CA SER A 361 2.19 -8.71 -6.10
C SER A 361 2.08 -7.83 -4.86
N PHE A 362 0.86 -7.45 -4.49
CA PHE A 362 0.59 -6.67 -3.30
C PHE A 362 0.92 -7.45 -2.02
N TRP A 363 0.28 -8.61 -1.81
CA TRP A 363 0.38 -9.33 -0.55
C TRP A 363 1.75 -9.93 -0.30
N VAL A 364 2.40 -10.51 -1.34
CA VAL A 364 3.77 -11.04 -1.17
C VAL A 364 4.73 -9.93 -0.77
N THR A 365 4.60 -8.75 -1.38
CA THR A 365 5.43 -7.60 -0.99
C THR A 365 5.11 -7.14 0.42
N TYR A 366 3.84 -7.12 0.81
CA TYR A 366 3.38 -6.68 2.13
C TYR A 366 3.74 -7.69 3.25
N ILE A 367 3.85 -8.98 2.92
CA ILE A 367 4.42 -9.99 3.84
C ILE A 367 5.93 -9.77 4.04
N LEU A 368 6.63 -9.38 2.97
CA LEU A 368 8.08 -9.17 3.02
C LEU A 368 8.49 -7.82 3.56
N THR A 369 7.55 -6.88 3.74
CA THR A 369 7.86 -5.57 4.27
C THR A 369 6.61 -4.95 4.94
N SER A 370 6.79 -4.38 6.11
CA SER A 370 5.76 -3.58 6.75
C SER A 370 5.77 -2.18 6.14
N ILE A 371 4.58 -1.61 5.89
CA ILE A 371 4.49 -0.32 5.22
C ILE A 371 3.54 0.59 5.98
N PRO A 372 4.05 1.35 6.93
CA PRO A 372 3.22 2.22 7.76
C PRO A 372 2.50 3.32 6.96
N PHE A 373 3.01 3.68 5.77
CA PHE A 373 2.50 4.82 4.98
C PHE A 373 1.97 4.41 3.60
N PHE A 374 1.63 3.13 3.41
CA PHE A 374 1.08 2.68 2.14
C PHE A 374 -0.40 3.08 2.00
N ARG A 375 -0.76 3.54 0.82
CA ARG A 375 -2.14 3.89 0.48
C ARG A 375 -2.90 2.65 0.01
N MET A 376 -3.37 1.83 0.95
CA MET A 376 -4.08 0.58 0.63
C MET A 376 -5.29 0.78 -0.28
N HIS A 377 -5.94 1.94 -0.25
CA HIS A 377 -7.04 2.25 -1.14
C HIS A 377 -6.66 2.20 -2.63
N LEU A 378 -5.38 2.45 -3.00
CA LEU A 378 -4.91 2.29 -4.38
C LEU A 378 -5.02 0.84 -4.85
N PHE A 379 -4.67 -0.12 -3.98
CA PHE A 379 -4.86 -1.53 -4.26
C PHE A 379 -6.34 -1.87 -4.45
N TYR A 380 -7.22 -1.40 -3.59
CA TYR A 380 -8.65 -1.67 -3.71
C TYR A 380 -9.30 -0.99 -4.92
N ILE A 381 -8.88 0.21 -5.30
CA ILE A 381 -9.32 0.86 -6.55
C ILE A 381 -8.95 -0.02 -7.76
N ALA A 382 -7.70 -0.47 -7.84
CA ALA A 382 -7.24 -1.37 -8.90
C ALA A 382 -8.06 -2.66 -8.93
N TYR A 383 -8.25 -3.27 -7.78
CA TYR A 383 -8.92 -4.55 -7.61
C TYR A 383 -10.41 -4.47 -8.02
N PHE A 384 -11.12 -3.45 -7.54
CA PHE A 384 -12.54 -3.26 -7.86
C PHE A 384 -12.76 -2.79 -9.30
N TYR A 385 -11.84 -2.01 -9.86
CA TYR A 385 -11.86 -1.68 -11.29
C TYR A 385 -11.84 -2.95 -12.16
N ILE A 386 -10.96 -3.88 -11.85
CA ILE A 386 -10.87 -5.16 -12.60
C ILE A 386 -12.17 -5.96 -12.48
N ILE A 387 -12.71 -6.08 -11.26
CA ILE A 387 -14.01 -6.78 -11.04
C ILE A 387 -15.13 -6.11 -11.83
N PHE A 388 -15.21 -4.78 -11.79
CA PHE A 388 -16.20 -4.01 -12.54
C PHE A 388 -16.11 -4.30 -14.05
N GLN A 389 -14.91 -4.21 -14.62
CA GLN A 389 -14.68 -4.43 -16.05
C GLN A 389 -15.00 -5.87 -16.49
N ILE A 390 -14.71 -6.86 -15.65
CA ILE A 390 -15.07 -8.26 -15.93
C ILE A 390 -16.60 -8.44 -15.96
N ASN A 391 -17.30 -7.89 -14.97
CA ASN A 391 -18.75 -7.96 -14.90
C ASN A 391 -19.41 -7.25 -16.10
N LYS A 392 -18.91 -6.08 -16.48
CA LYS A 392 -19.37 -5.35 -17.67
C LYS A 392 -19.26 -6.22 -18.94
N ARG A 393 -18.10 -6.87 -19.15
CA ARG A 393 -17.89 -7.77 -20.30
C ARG A 393 -18.83 -8.99 -20.30
N LYS A 394 -19.11 -9.57 -19.13
CA LYS A 394 -20.05 -10.69 -19.00
C LYS A 394 -21.48 -10.26 -19.37
N ASN A 395 -21.93 -9.10 -18.93
CA ASN A 395 -23.26 -8.58 -19.23
C ASN A 395 -23.45 -8.28 -20.72
N ILE A 396 -22.43 -7.71 -21.39
CA ILE A 396 -22.47 -7.49 -22.84
C ILE A 396 -22.60 -8.81 -23.62
N LYS A 397 -21.93 -9.90 -23.18
CA LYS A 397 -22.02 -11.20 -23.82
C LYS A 397 -23.36 -11.91 -23.61
N ARG A 398 -24.07 -11.62 -22.51
CA ARG A 398 -25.39 -12.20 -22.22
C ARG A 398 -26.51 -11.51 -23.00
N ASN A 399 -26.32 -10.27 -23.39
CA ASN A 399 -27.31 -9.47 -24.11
C ASN A 399 -27.11 -9.53 -25.65
N LYS A 400 -26.10 -10.25 -26.13
CA LYS A 400 -25.90 -10.66 -27.53
C LYS A 400 -26.32 -12.11 -27.74
#